data_09ab4ec2f16ff4a2680eee4663dadd8e
#
_entry.id   09ab4ec2f16ff4a2680eee4663dadd8e
#
_cell.length_a   1.000
_cell.length_b   1.000
_cell.length_c   1.000
_cell.angle_alpha   90.00
_cell.angle_beta   90.00
_cell.angle_gamma   90.00
#
_symmetry.space_group_name_H-M   'P 1'
#
loop_
_entity.id
_entity.type
_entity.pdbx_description
1 polymer ?
#
loop_
_entity_poly.entity_id
_entity_poly.type
_entity_poly.pdbx_seq_one_letter_code
_entity_poly.pdbx_strand_id
1 'polypeptide(L)'
;MYTVDIHYVGATKLSTRHNVDESIKIARREKDKLLCLIVGRGNGGTHKIKTETITILTEYKTQNKIKDFICGSDLDLFSSVYLNFKFKERIPDAEKKKNNSGAIYVVL
;
A
#
# COMPACT_ATOMS: atom_id res chain seq x y z
N MET A 1 8.86 8.18 -5.09
CA MET A 1 7.69 7.52 -4.47
C MET A 1 6.49 8.45 -4.53
N TYR A 2 5.37 7.96 -5.03
CA TYR A 2 4.11 8.69 -5.04
C TYR A 2 3.31 8.31 -3.81
N THR A 3 2.92 9.28 -2.99
CA THR A 3 2.17 9.04 -1.76
C THR A 3 0.78 9.63 -1.89
N VAL A 4 -0.24 8.86 -1.57
CA VAL A 4 -1.63 9.30 -1.62
C VAL A 4 -2.41 8.77 -0.42
N ASP A 5 -3.24 9.64 0.13
CA ASP A 5 -4.11 9.29 1.25
C ASP A 5 -5.48 8.90 0.70
N ILE A 6 -5.90 7.67 0.98
CA ILE A 6 -7.19 7.13 0.53
C ILE A 6 -8.11 6.76 1.70
N HIS A 7 -7.72 7.10 2.94
CA HIS A 7 -8.57 6.78 4.09
C HIS A 7 -9.58 7.91 4.34
N TYR A 8 -10.85 7.54 4.44
CA TYR A 8 -11.92 8.47 4.82
C TYR A 8 -13.12 7.69 5.35
N VAL A 9 -13.87 8.36 6.22
CA VAL A 9 -15.09 7.77 6.82
C VAL A 9 -16.17 7.65 5.73
N GLY A 10 -16.88 6.52 5.72
CA GLY A 10 -17.94 6.28 4.75
C GLY A 10 -17.46 5.64 3.44
N ALA A 11 -16.18 5.28 3.33
CA ALA A 11 -15.69 4.57 2.16
C ALA A 11 -16.39 3.22 1.98
N THR A 12 -16.71 2.89 0.72
CA THR A 12 -17.26 1.60 0.32
C THR A 12 -16.17 0.75 -0.33
N LYS A 13 -16.46 -0.53 -0.56
CA LYS A 13 -15.56 -1.40 -1.34
C LYS A 13 -15.32 -0.84 -2.73
N LEU A 14 -16.38 -0.36 -3.38
CA LEU A 14 -16.28 0.20 -4.73
C LEU A 14 -15.44 1.47 -4.76
N SER A 15 -15.66 2.40 -3.83
CA SER A 15 -14.89 3.64 -3.78
C SER A 15 -13.43 3.40 -3.39
N THR A 16 -13.15 2.41 -2.54
CA THR A 16 -11.79 2.02 -2.20
C THR A 16 -11.06 1.47 -3.42
N ARG A 17 -11.70 0.59 -4.18
CA ARG A 17 -11.13 0.05 -5.43
C ARG A 17 -10.84 1.16 -6.43
N HIS A 18 -11.78 2.08 -6.59
CA HIS A 18 -11.60 3.23 -7.49
C HIS A 18 -10.39 4.06 -7.08
N ASN A 19 -10.23 4.34 -5.78
CA ASN A 19 -9.11 5.13 -5.27
C ASN A 19 -7.75 4.41 -5.45
N VAL A 20 -7.72 3.10 -5.24
CA VAL A 20 -6.52 2.30 -5.49
C VAL A 20 -6.16 2.34 -6.98
N ASP A 21 -7.13 2.13 -7.86
CA ASP A 21 -6.92 2.11 -9.30
C ASP A 21 -6.40 3.46 -9.81
N GLU A 22 -7.02 4.56 -9.38
CA GLU A 22 -6.59 5.90 -9.75
C GLU A 22 -5.18 6.22 -9.23
N SER A 23 -4.86 5.78 -8.01
CA SER A 23 -3.54 5.98 -7.42
C SER A 23 -2.46 5.27 -8.23
N ILE A 24 -2.71 4.02 -8.62
CA ILE A 24 -1.78 3.23 -9.46
C ILE A 24 -1.60 3.92 -10.81
N LYS A 25 -2.69 4.35 -11.42
CA LYS A 25 -2.69 5.01 -12.72
C LYS A 25 -1.87 6.31 -12.71
N ILE A 26 -2.07 7.14 -11.68
CA ILE A 26 -1.34 8.39 -11.53
C ILE A 26 0.15 8.12 -11.28
N ALA A 27 0.47 7.19 -10.38
CA ALA A 27 1.86 6.85 -10.07
C ALA A 27 2.60 6.37 -11.33
N ARG A 28 1.96 5.54 -12.15
CA ARG A 28 2.55 5.07 -13.42
C ARG A 28 2.72 6.20 -14.43
N ARG A 29 1.77 7.10 -14.51
CA ARG A 29 1.86 8.28 -15.39
C ARG A 29 3.03 9.18 -14.98
N GLU A 30 3.27 9.32 -13.68
CA GLU A 30 4.41 10.06 -13.13
C GLU A 30 5.71 9.26 -13.17
N LYS A 31 5.70 8.05 -13.71
CA LYS A 31 6.83 7.13 -13.82
C LYS A 31 7.42 6.72 -12.47
N ASP A 32 6.62 6.77 -11.41
CA ASP A 32 7.01 6.24 -10.12
C ASP A 32 6.95 4.71 -10.12
N LYS A 33 7.94 4.10 -9.50
CA LYS A 33 8.00 2.64 -9.35
C LYS A 33 7.48 2.17 -8.00
N LEU A 34 7.24 3.10 -7.09
CA LEU A 34 6.74 2.83 -5.75
C LEU A 34 5.59 3.78 -5.43
N LEU A 35 4.49 3.20 -4.98
CA LEU A 35 3.30 3.90 -4.53
C LEU A 35 3.10 3.65 -3.04
N CYS A 36 2.92 4.71 -2.26
CA CYS A 36 2.57 4.60 -0.85
C CYS A 36 1.10 5.00 -0.67
N LEU A 37 0.28 4.05 -0.26
CA LEU A 37 -1.13 4.28 0.05
C LEU A 37 -1.29 4.48 1.55
N ILE A 38 -1.81 5.62 1.94
CA ILE A 38 -2.15 5.88 3.34
C ILE A 38 -3.60 5.41 3.53
N VAL A 39 -3.75 4.32 4.27
CA VAL A 39 -5.05 3.65 4.45
C VAL A 39 -5.61 3.80 5.86
N GLY A 40 -4.85 4.46 6.73
CA GLY A 40 -5.25 4.61 8.14
C GLY A 40 -4.95 3.37 8.97
N ARG A 41 -4.97 3.56 10.28
CA ARG A 41 -4.65 2.49 11.24
C ARG A 41 -5.87 1.71 11.72
N GLY A 42 -7.04 2.03 11.17
CA GLY A 42 -8.28 1.38 11.57
C GLY A 42 -9.11 2.14 12.59
N ASN A 43 -8.69 3.35 12.96
CA ASN A 43 -9.43 4.21 13.88
C ASN A 43 -10.55 4.95 13.13
N GLY A 44 -11.61 5.31 13.84
CA GLY A 44 -12.69 6.12 13.26
C GLY A 44 -13.43 5.45 12.10
N GLY A 45 -13.49 4.11 12.07
CA GLY A 45 -14.21 3.38 11.03
C GLY A 45 -13.43 3.15 9.74
N THR A 46 -12.12 3.41 9.73
CA THR A 46 -11.29 3.26 8.52
C THR A 46 -10.62 1.89 8.38
N HIS A 47 -10.77 0.98 9.36
CA HIS A 47 -10.14 -0.34 9.32
C HIS A 47 -10.54 -1.16 8.10
N LYS A 48 -11.77 -0.97 7.61
CA LYS A 48 -12.29 -1.66 6.42
C LYS A 48 -11.53 -1.23 5.15
N ILE A 49 -11.06 0.00 5.09
CA ILE A 49 -10.29 0.52 3.96
C ILE A 49 -8.96 -0.24 3.87
N LYS A 50 -8.25 -0.40 4.97
CA LYS A 50 -6.99 -1.15 4.99
C LYS A 50 -7.20 -2.59 4.56
N THR A 51 -8.16 -3.28 5.15
CA THR A 51 -8.49 -4.68 4.82
C THR A 51 -8.88 -4.83 3.36
N GLU A 52 -9.75 -3.96 2.86
CA GLU A 52 -10.19 -4.00 1.47
C GLU A 52 -9.03 -3.71 0.51
N THR A 53 -8.17 -2.76 0.85
CA THR A 53 -7.00 -2.43 0.04
C THR A 53 -6.06 -3.63 -0.06
N ILE A 54 -5.80 -4.33 1.05
CA ILE A 54 -4.97 -5.54 1.04
C ILE A 54 -5.58 -6.61 0.14
N THR A 55 -6.89 -6.80 0.21
CA THR A 55 -7.61 -7.74 -0.65
C THR A 55 -7.43 -7.39 -2.13
N ILE A 56 -7.63 -6.12 -2.48
CA ILE A 56 -7.47 -5.64 -3.86
C ILE A 56 -6.03 -5.85 -4.34
N LEU A 57 -5.06 -5.47 -3.55
CA LEU A 57 -3.64 -5.59 -3.92
C LEU A 57 -3.20 -7.06 -4.05
N THR A 58 -3.76 -7.95 -3.24
CA THR A 58 -3.52 -9.38 -3.37
C THR A 58 -4.03 -9.91 -4.71
N GLU A 59 -5.23 -9.50 -5.11
CA GLU A 59 -5.78 -9.82 -6.45
C GLU A 59 -4.88 -9.28 -7.55
N TYR A 60 -4.46 -8.03 -7.44
CA TYR A 60 -3.65 -7.36 -8.48
C TYR A 60 -2.27 -7.97 -8.61
N LYS A 61 -1.67 -8.40 -7.51
CA LYS A 61 -0.41 -9.15 -7.55
C LYS A 61 -0.59 -10.47 -8.30
N THR A 62 -1.63 -11.22 -8.01
CA THR A 62 -1.95 -12.47 -8.68
C THR A 62 -2.19 -12.26 -10.18
N GLN A 63 -2.81 -11.14 -10.56
CA GLN A 63 -3.10 -10.78 -11.95
C GLN A 63 -1.92 -10.10 -12.66
N ASN A 64 -0.79 -9.94 -12.00
CA ASN A 64 0.39 -9.24 -12.51
C ASN A 64 0.15 -7.76 -12.84
N LYS A 65 -0.85 -7.15 -12.22
CA LYS A 65 -1.09 -5.70 -12.35
C LYS A 65 -0.12 -4.88 -11.52
N ILE A 66 0.39 -5.44 -10.44
CA ILE A 66 1.46 -4.90 -9.63
C ILE A 66 2.51 -5.99 -9.41
N LYS A 67 3.73 -5.60 -9.04
CA LYS A 67 4.80 -6.58 -8.78
C LYS A 67 4.67 -7.18 -7.38
N ASP A 68 4.44 -6.35 -6.38
CA ASP A 68 4.27 -6.79 -4.99
C ASP A 68 3.76 -5.62 -4.15
N PHE A 69 3.48 -5.88 -2.88
CA PHE A 69 3.17 -4.85 -1.90
C PHE A 69 3.57 -5.32 -0.50
N ILE A 70 3.74 -4.38 0.41
CA ILE A 70 4.07 -4.67 1.81
C ILE A 70 3.44 -3.60 2.71
N CYS A 71 2.87 -4.01 3.83
CA CYS A 71 2.36 -3.09 4.83
C CYS A 71 3.51 -2.43 5.59
N GLY A 72 3.35 -1.15 5.96
CA GLY A 72 4.38 -0.42 6.68
C GLY A 72 4.75 -1.04 8.02
N SER A 73 3.78 -1.69 8.70
CA SER A 73 4.04 -2.40 9.95
C SER A 73 4.94 -3.62 9.79
N ASP A 74 5.09 -4.13 8.56
CA ASP A 74 5.94 -5.29 8.26
C ASP A 74 7.36 -4.87 7.86
N LEU A 75 7.66 -3.58 7.80
CA LEU A 75 9.00 -3.06 7.49
C LEU A 75 9.90 -3.12 8.73
N ASP A 76 10.13 -4.33 9.22
CA ASP A 76 10.94 -4.61 10.40
C ASP A 76 11.98 -5.66 10.02
N LEU A 77 13.23 -5.42 10.41
CA LEU A 77 14.34 -6.32 10.14
C LEU A 77 14.11 -7.74 10.69
N PHE A 78 13.25 -7.89 11.67
CA PHE A 78 12.92 -9.18 12.28
C PHE A 78 11.63 -9.81 11.73
N SER A 79 10.92 -9.09 10.84
CA SER A 79 9.70 -9.61 10.22
C SER A 79 10.05 -10.60 9.11
N SER A 80 9.43 -11.79 9.14
CA SER A 80 9.59 -12.76 8.06
C SER A 80 9.04 -12.23 6.74
N VAL A 81 7.98 -11.41 6.79
CA VAL A 81 7.41 -10.76 5.61
C VAL A 81 8.45 -9.87 4.96
N TYR A 82 9.12 -9.01 5.74
CA TYR A 82 10.15 -8.12 5.23
C TYR A 82 11.35 -8.89 4.69
N LEU A 83 11.82 -9.90 5.43
CA LEU A 83 12.99 -10.69 5.04
C LEU A 83 12.77 -11.42 3.71
N ASN A 84 11.53 -11.81 3.41
CA ASN A 84 11.17 -12.49 2.17
C ASN A 84 10.70 -11.53 1.07
N PHE A 85 10.59 -10.24 1.36
CA PHE A 85 10.17 -9.25 0.38
C PHE A 85 11.29 -8.99 -0.63
N LYS A 86 11.01 -9.22 -1.93
CA LYS A 86 12.02 -9.15 -2.98
C LYS A 86 12.42 -7.74 -3.39
N PHE A 87 11.63 -6.74 -3.02
CA PHE A 87 11.81 -5.36 -3.47
C PHE A 87 12.23 -4.41 -2.35
N LYS A 88 12.95 -4.91 -1.36
CA LYS A 88 13.40 -4.14 -0.19
C LYS A 88 14.09 -2.83 -0.55
N GLU A 89 14.91 -2.87 -1.59
CA GLU A 89 15.71 -1.73 -2.03
C GLU A 89 14.88 -0.58 -2.58
N ARG A 90 13.65 -0.86 -2.98
CA ARG A 90 12.74 0.17 -3.49
C ARG A 90 12.11 0.99 -2.38
N ILE A 91 12.10 0.48 -1.14
CA ILE A 91 11.55 1.21 -0.01
C ILE A 91 12.62 2.15 0.55
N PRO A 92 12.37 3.48 0.58
CA PRO A 92 13.32 4.43 1.17
C PRO A 92 13.59 4.11 2.64
N ASP A 93 14.84 4.27 3.09
CA ASP A 93 15.22 3.99 4.47
C ASP A 93 14.41 4.80 5.48
N ALA A 94 14.08 6.03 5.14
CA ALA A 94 13.24 6.88 5.99
C ALA A 94 11.87 6.28 6.23
N GLU A 95 11.29 5.58 5.22
CA GLU A 95 10.00 4.92 5.34
C GLU A 95 10.10 3.66 6.19
N LYS A 96 11.20 2.93 6.11
CA LYS A 96 11.43 1.72 6.92
C LYS A 96 11.46 2.04 8.41
N LYS A 97 11.97 3.22 8.77
CA LYS A 97 12.07 3.66 10.16
C LYS A 97 10.74 4.09 10.76
N LYS A 98 9.76 4.45 9.94
CA LYS A 98 8.46 4.94 10.42
C LYS A 98 7.60 3.84 11.03
N ASN A 99 7.76 2.60 10.59
CA ASN A 99 6.92 1.47 11.01
C ASN A 99 5.43 1.84 11.02
N ASN A 100 4.98 2.46 9.93
CA ASN A 100 3.64 3.05 9.84
C ASN A 100 2.60 2.01 9.47
N SER A 101 1.82 1.56 10.46
CA SER A 101 0.75 0.57 10.24
C SER A 101 -0.40 1.09 9.38
N GLY A 102 -0.48 2.41 9.17
CA GLY A 102 -1.48 3.04 8.31
C GLY A 102 -1.04 3.21 6.86
N ALA A 103 0.11 2.67 6.47
CA ALA A 103 0.64 2.79 5.12
C ALA A 103 0.84 1.41 4.48
N ILE A 104 0.63 1.35 3.16
CA ILE A 104 0.92 0.16 2.34
C ILE A 104 1.77 0.62 1.16
N TYR A 105 2.88 -0.04 0.94
CA TYR A 105 3.81 0.25 -0.16
C TYR A 105 3.56 -0.71 -1.30
N VAL A 106 3.31 -0.18 -2.49
CA VAL A 106 2.97 -0.96 -3.69
C VAL A 106 4.09 -0.81 -4.71
N VAL A 107 4.66 -1.93 -5.14
CA VAL A 107 5.71 -1.97 -6.16
C VAL A 107 5.06 -2.12 -7.53
N LEU A 108 5.24 -1.13 -8.37
CA LEU A 108 4.62 -1.04 -9.69
C LEU A 108 5.48 -1.63 -10.82
#